data_5a745802e953db959dab9e5248f1c77a
#
_entry.id   5a745802e953db959dab9e5248f1c77a
#
_cell.length_a   1.000
_cell.length_b   1.000
_cell.length_c   1.000
_cell.angle_alpha   90.00
_cell.angle_beta   90.00
_cell.angle_gamma   90.00
#
_symmetry.space_group_name_H-M   'P 1'
#
loop_
_entity.id
_entity.type
_entity.pdbx_description
1 polymer ?
#
loop_
_entity_poly.entity_id
_entity_poly.type
_entity_poly.pdbx_seq_one_letter_code
_entity_poly.pdbx_strand_id
1 'polypeptide(L)'
;MEFLFLTGLRYCELAALKVENYDTDNKVISIESDIDYSEGISKKRYVTTKTLSSYRRVPLTGRAIDIIEQIISENQRNISYGYSDYGYIFTSRTGNPWSISGINRSFRNFGKRTGLDKQFSCHCMRHSHISLLAELEVSQKAVMQRVGHSSSRITNEIYIHVTPKMNQKSLEN
;
A
#
# COMPACT_ATOMS: atom_id res chain seq x y z
N MET A 1 0.42 8.19 0.90
CA MET A 1 -0.39 7.89 -0.30
C MET A 1 0.46 7.32 -1.41
N GLU A 2 1.53 8.00 -1.78
CA GLU A 2 2.47 7.60 -2.84
C GLU A 2 3.02 6.17 -2.62
N PHE A 3 3.41 5.80 -1.41
CA PHE A 3 3.90 4.46 -1.10
C PHE A 3 2.89 3.34 -1.39
N LEU A 4 1.59 3.55 -1.10
CA LEU A 4 0.53 2.60 -1.47
C LEU A 4 0.40 2.42 -2.98
N PHE A 5 0.53 3.52 -3.73
CA PHE A 5 0.53 3.46 -5.19
C PHE A 5 1.75 2.71 -5.73
N LEU A 6 2.94 2.98 -5.21
CA LEU A 6 4.19 2.37 -5.67
C LEU A 6 4.31 0.87 -5.32
N THR A 7 3.66 0.43 -4.25
CA THR A 7 3.79 -0.95 -3.75
C THR A 7 2.57 -1.82 -3.99
N GLY A 8 1.40 -1.23 -4.18
CA GLY A 8 0.13 -1.93 -4.33
C GLY A 8 -0.35 -2.63 -3.05
N LEU A 9 0.15 -2.28 -1.87
CA LEU A 9 -0.26 -2.85 -0.59
C LEU A 9 -1.73 -2.55 -0.27
N ARG A 10 -2.37 -3.45 0.51
CA ARG A 10 -3.61 -3.10 1.23
C ARG A 10 -3.28 -2.12 2.34
N TYR A 11 -4.26 -1.26 2.69
CA TYR A 11 -4.02 -0.30 3.77
C TYR A 11 -3.69 -0.96 5.11
N CYS A 12 -4.39 -2.05 5.46
CA CYS A 12 -4.14 -2.76 6.71
C CYS A 12 -2.74 -3.42 6.75
N GLU A 13 -2.24 -3.91 5.62
CA GLU A 13 -0.86 -4.39 5.45
C GLU A 13 0.15 -3.25 5.68
N LEU A 14 -0.08 -2.09 5.05
CA LEU A 14 0.76 -0.90 5.25
C LEU A 14 0.78 -0.46 6.71
N ALA A 15 -0.39 -0.40 7.34
CA ALA A 15 -0.54 0.03 8.73
C ALA A 15 0.12 -0.94 9.72
N ALA A 16 0.19 -2.24 9.38
CA ALA A 16 0.85 -3.27 10.17
C ALA A 16 2.37 -3.31 9.99
N LEU A 17 2.90 -2.63 8.98
CA LEU A 17 4.31 -2.71 8.61
C LEU A 17 5.21 -2.12 9.70
N LYS A 18 6.13 -2.94 10.20
CA LYS A 18 7.12 -2.56 11.20
C LYS A 18 8.52 -2.46 10.61
N VAL A 19 9.43 -1.82 11.34
CA VAL A 19 10.83 -1.66 10.92
C VAL A 19 11.48 -3.03 10.70
N GLU A 20 11.18 -4.03 11.52
CA GLU A 20 11.68 -5.40 11.39
C GLU A 20 11.26 -6.10 10.09
N ASN A 21 10.18 -5.62 9.43
CA ASN A 21 9.71 -6.17 8.16
C ASN A 21 10.44 -5.58 6.94
N TYR A 22 11.31 -4.58 7.12
CA TYR A 22 12.08 -3.97 6.05
C TYR A 22 13.53 -4.47 6.06
N ASP A 23 13.86 -5.26 5.05
CA ASP A 23 15.24 -5.70 4.76
C ASP A 23 15.96 -4.56 4.02
N THR A 24 16.81 -3.84 4.76
CA THR A 24 17.53 -2.66 4.25
C THR A 24 18.59 -3.01 3.22
N ASP A 25 19.14 -4.22 3.27
CA ASP A 25 20.22 -4.65 2.37
C ASP A 25 19.65 -5.04 1.00
N ASN A 26 18.58 -5.83 1.00
CA ASN A 26 17.91 -6.31 -0.20
C ASN A 26 16.83 -5.37 -0.71
N LYS A 27 16.49 -4.29 0.02
CA LYS A 27 15.41 -3.33 -0.30
C LYS A 27 14.05 -4.02 -0.50
N VAL A 28 13.70 -4.89 0.42
CA VAL A 28 12.49 -5.73 0.38
C VAL A 28 11.68 -5.53 1.64
N ILE A 29 10.36 -5.42 1.51
CA ILE A 29 9.44 -5.51 2.64
C ILE A 29 8.76 -6.88 2.68
N SER A 30 8.67 -7.44 3.88
CA SER A 30 7.94 -8.69 4.17
C SER A 30 6.53 -8.37 4.67
N ILE A 31 5.51 -8.86 3.98
CA ILE A 31 4.12 -8.70 4.38
C ILE A 31 3.70 -9.96 5.12
N GLU A 32 3.52 -9.84 6.44
CA GLU A 32 3.31 -10.97 7.34
C GLU A 32 2.05 -10.82 8.18
N SER A 33 1.49 -9.60 8.20
CA SER A 33 0.42 -9.25 9.11
C SER A 33 -0.46 -8.13 8.57
N ASP A 34 -1.63 -8.03 9.16
CA ASP A 34 -2.61 -6.98 8.98
C ASP A 34 -2.95 -6.35 10.33
N ILE A 35 -3.45 -5.11 10.33
CA ILE A 35 -4.12 -4.57 11.52
C ILE A 35 -5.62 -4.79 11.37
N ASP A 36 -6.19 -5.50 12.34
CA ASP A 36 -7.63 -5.64 12.47
C ASP A 36 -8.21 -4.43 13.23
N TYR A 37 -9.12 -3.72 12.58
CA TYR A 37 -9.85 -2.57 13.12
C TYR A 37 -11.30 -2.91 13.49
N SER A 38 -11.73 -4.17 13.43
CA SER A 38 -13.12 -4.59 13.64
C SER A 38 -13.68 -4.23 15.01
N GLU A 39 -12.82 -4.21 16.04
CA GLU A 39 -13.19 -3.85 17.42
C GLU A 39 -12.88 -2.37 17.78
N GLY A 40 -12.62 -1.52 16.78
CA GLY A 40 -12.31 -0.10 16.96
C GLY A 40 -10.81 0.20 17.14
N ILE A 41 -10.48 1.50 17.18
CA ILE A 41 -9.09 1.98 17.20
C ILE A 41 -8.36 1.64 18.50
N SER A 42 -9.10 1.56 19.62
CA SER A 42 -8.54 1.30 20.96
C SER A 42 -8.13 -0.15 21.20
N LYS A 43 -8.64 -1.08 20.39
CA LYS A 43 -8.36 -2.53 20.47
C LYS A 43 -7.69 -3.06 19.22
N LYS A 44 -6.73 -2.32 18.70
CA LYS A 44 -5.96 -2.74 17.53
C LYS A 44 -5.31 -4.09 17.79
N ARG A 45 -5.65 -5.05 16.96
CA ARG A 45 -4.98 -6.35 16.95
C ARG A 45 -4.05 -6.43 15.76
N TYR A 46 -2.78 -6.63 16.07
CA TYR A 46 -1.82 -7.11 15.11
C TYR A 46 -2.17 -8.57 14.85
N VAL A 47 -2.67 -8.88 13.67
CA VAL A 47 -3.04 -10.24 13.28
C VAL A 47 -2.16 -10.73 12.16
N THR A 48 -1.75 -11.98 12.22
CA THR A 48 -1.08 -12.63 11.10
C THR A 48 -2.02 -12.67 9.90
N THR A 49 -1.46 -12.55 8.70
CA THR A 49 -2.26 -12.57 7.47
C THR A 49 -3.12 -13.84 7.41
N LYS A 50 -4.41 -13.67 7.07
CA LYS A 50 -5.42 -14.75 7.11
C LYS A 50 -5.18 -15.89 6.11
N THR A 51 -4.30 -15.70 5.13
CA THR A 51 -4.04 -16.68 4.07
C THR A 51 -2.57 -16.74 3.71
N LEU A 52 -2.08 -17.92 3.33
CA LEU A 52 -0.72 -18.12 2.82
C LEU A 52 -0.37 -17.22 1.63
N SER A 53 -1.35 -16.91 0.77
CA SER A 53 -1.17 -16.01 -0.38
C SER A 53 -0.96 -14.54 0.03
N SER A 54 -1.29 -14.17 1.25
CA SER A 54 -1.04 -12.83 1.77
C SER A 54 0.40 -12.66 2.26
N TYR A 55 1.05 -13.76 2.63
CA TYR A 55 2.47 -13.76 3.03
C TYR A 55 3.35 -13.63 1.78
N ARG A 56 4.05 -12.53 1.66
CA ARG A 56 4.88 -12.26 0.48
C ARG A 56 5.97 -11.24 0.76
N ARG A 57 7.01 -11.29 -0.07
CA ARG A 57 8.07 -10.28 -0.11
C ARG A 57 7.84 -9.35 -1.30
N VAL A 58 7.88 -8.04 -1.05
CA VAL A 58 7.68 -7.01 -2.07
C VAL A 58 8.97 -6.21 -2.24
N PRO A 59 9.67 -6.36 -3.37
CA PRO A 59 10.85 -5.55 -3.67
C PRO A 59 10.45 -4.08 -3.83
N LEU A 60 11.24 -3.20 -3.24
CA LEU A 60 11.12 -1.75 -3.35
C LEU A 60 12.14 -1.22 -4.34
N THR A 61 11.79 -0.18 -5.07
CA THR A 61 12.68 0.50 -6.01
C THR A 61 12.50 2.01 -5.93
N GLY A 62 13.59 2.75 -6.24
CA GLY A 62 13.53 4.19 -6.41
C GLY A 62 12.80 4.92 -5.28
N ARG A 63 11.78 5.66 -5.65
CA ARG A 63 11.02 6.53 -4.73
C ARG A 63 10.37 5.79 -3.54
N ALA A 64 10.04 4.51 -3.67
CA ALA A 64 9.49 3.75 -2.55
C ALA A 64 10.54 3.52 -1.44
N ILE A 65 11.80 3.31 -1.83
CA ILE A 65 12.93 3.21 -0.89
C ILE A 65 13.12 4.55 -0.17
N ASP A 66 13.18 5.66 -0.90
CA ASP A 66 13.35 6.98 -0.31
C ASP A 66 12.27 7.29 0.73
N ILE A 67 11.01 6.97 0.40
CA ILE A 67 9.88 7.22 1.30
C ILE A 67 10.01 6.41 2.60
N ILE A 68 10.28 5.11 2.51
CA ILE A 68 10.32 4.26 3.71
C ILE A 68 11.51 4.63 4.60
N GLU A 69 12.68 4.88 4.05
CA GLU A 69 13.88 5.26 4.79
C GLU A 69 13.74 6.65 5.44
N GLN A 70 13.14 7.60 4.72
CA GLN A 70 12.81 8.90 5.27
C GLN A 70 11.88 8.79 6.49
N ILE A 71 10.78 8.02 6.37
CA ILE A 71 9.80 7.86 7.45
C ILE A 71 10.43 7.17 8.66
N ILE A 72 11.25 6.14 8.48
CA ILE A 72 11.96 5.47 9.58
C ILE A 72 12.87 6.46 10.31
N SER A 73 13.64 7.25 9.56
CA SER A 73 14.51 8.28 10.13
C SER A 73 13.74 9.37 10.87
N GLU A 74 12.60 9.80 10.33
CA GLU A 74 11.72 10.80 10.99
C GLU A 74 11.12 10.26 12.30
N ASN A 75 10.66 9.00 12.30
CA ASN A 75 10.13 8.36 13.50
C ASN A 75 11.20 8.29 14.60
N GLN A 76 12.43 7.88 14.28
CA GLN A 76 13.53 7.83 15.24
C GLN A 76 13.84 9.21 15.86
N ARG A 77 13.84 10.27 15.06
CA ARG A 77 14.03 11.65 15.56
C ARG A 77 12.88 12.09 16.47
N ASN A 78 11.66 11.67 16.21
CA ASN A 78 10.47 12.06 16.95
C ASN A 78 10.36 11.40 18.34
N ILE A 79 11.12 10.33 18.63
CA ILE A 79 11.13 9.66 19.95
C ILE A 79 11.45 10.67 21.07
N SER A 80 12.37 11.60 20.85
CA SER A 80 12.73 12.65 21.82
C SER A 80 11.61 13.68 22.07
N TYR A 81 10.55 13.69 21.28
CA TYR A 81 9.42 14.61 21.37
C TYR A 81 8.11 13.97 21.87
N GLY A 82 8.20 12.84 22.59
CA GLY A 82 7.03 12.16 23.14
C GLY A 82 6.33 11.21 22.17
N TYR A 83 6.99 10.84 21.08
CA TYR A 83 6.55 9.77 20.19
C TYR A 83 6.74 8.42 20.90
N SER A 84 5.69 7.60 20.93
CA SER A 84 5.79 6.24 21.46
C SER A 84 6.19 5.30 20.32
N ASP A 85 7.38 4.71 20.43
CA ASP A 85 7.86 3.76 19.42
C ASP A 85 7.28 2.35 19.69
N TYR A 86 6.34 1.96 18.85
CA TYR A 86 5.78 0.61 18.81
C TYR A 86 6.34 -0.23 17.64
N GLY A 87 7.40 0.25 17.01
CA GLY A 87 8.06 -0.39 15.88
C GLY A 87 7.35 -0.21 14.52
N TYR A 88 6.18 0.45 14.47
CA TYR A 88 5.48 0.69 13.20
C TYR A 88 6.16 1.77 12.36
N ILE A 89 6.18 1.57 11.02
CA ILE A 89 6.76 2.54 10.09
C ILE A 89 5.75 3.67 9.81
N PHE A 90 4.53 3.34 9.39
CA PHE A 90 3.52 4.32 8.96
C PHE A 90 2.58 4.69 10.10
N THR A 91 2.92 5.74 10.82
CA THR A 91 2.29 6.13 12.09
C THR A 91 1.80 7.56 12.11
N SER A 92 0.95 7.84 13.09
CA SER A 92 0.58 9.18 13.51
C SER A 92 1.69 9.81 14.35
N ARG A 93 1.51 11.07 14.75
CA ARG A 93 2.43 11.78 15.66
C ARG A 93 2.62 11.10 17.02
N THR A 94 1.75 10.17 17.39
CA THR A 94 1.82 9.44 18.67
C THR A 94 2.42 8.04 18.52
N GLY A 95 2.98 7.68 17.36
CA GLY A 95 3.56 6.36 17.10
C GLY A 95 2.56 5.25 16.76
N ASN A 96 1.27 5.55 16.81
CA ASN A 96 0.22 4.59 16.48
C ASN A 96 -0.08 4.60 14.98
N PRO A 97 -0.37 3.44 14.36
CA PRO A 97 -0.87 3.39 12.99
C PRO A 97 -2.11 4.25 12.79
N TRP A 98 -2.23 4.92 11.64
CA TRP A 98 -3.42 5.70 11.32
C TRP A 98 -4.65 4.82 11.20
N SER A 99 -5.82 5.36 11.56
CA SER A 99 -7.07 4.67 11.29
C SER A 99 -7.43 4.72 9.80
N ILE A 100 -8.08 3.68 9.30
CA ILE A 100 -8.54 3.64 7.90
C ILE A 100 -9.53 4.78 7.60
N SER A 101 -10.36 5.17 8.57
CA SER A 101 -11.28 6.30 8.46
C SER A 101 -10.54 7.63 8.35
N GLY A 102 -9.46 7.81 9.11
CA GLY A 102 -8.62 9.00 9.08
C GLY A 102 -7.95 9.19 7.73
N ILE A 103 -7.32 8.14 7.20
CA ILE A 103 -6.65 8.22 5.90
C ILE A 103 -7.66 8.41 4.75
N ASN A 104 -8.80 7.73 4.76
CA ASN A 104 -9.84 7.91 3.76
C ASN A 104 -10.46 9.32 3.82
N ARG A 105 -10.55 9.94 5.01
CA ARG A 105 -10.93 11.36 5.14
C ARG A 105 -9.92 12.27 4.46
N SER A 106 -8.62 12.01 4.64
CA SER A 106 -7.55 12.76 3.98
C SER A 106 -7.62 12.64 2.46
N PHE A 107 -7.91 11.45 1.93
CA PHE A 107 -8.13 11.22 0.50
C PHE A 107 -9.32 12.03 -0.04
N ARG A 108 -10.46 12.01 0.67
CA ARG A 108 -11.65 12.78 0.27
C ARG A 108 -11.38 14.29 0.28
N ASN A 109 -10.70 14.77 1.32
CA ASN A 109 -10.34 16.20 1.40
C ASN A 109 -9.39 16.62 0.27
N PHE A 110 -8.44 15.77 -0.09
CA PHE A 110 -7.57 15.99 -1.24
C PHE A 110 -8.37 16.06 -2.54
N GLY A 111 -9.27 15.12 -2.80
CA GLY A 111 -10.13 15.12 -3.99
C GLY A 111 -10.95 16.42 -4.10
N LYS A 112 -11.58 16.85 -3.00
CA LYS A 112 -12.34 18.13 -2.97
C LYS A 112 -11.47 19.35 -3.29
N ARG A 113 -10.24 19.39 -2.76
CA ARG A 113 -9.31 20.53 -2.97
C ARG A 113 -8.77 20.59 -4.39
N THR A 114 -8.66 19.47 -5.07
CA THR A 114 -8.13 19.36 -6.43
C THR A 114 -9.22 19.37 -7.50
N GLY A 115 -10.50 19.48 -7.12
CA GLY A 115 -11.62 19.45 -8.07
C GLY A 115 -11.82 18.10 -8.75
N LEU A 116 -11.20 17.03 -8.23
CA LEU A 116 -11.36 15.70 -8.76
C LEU A 116 -12.65 15.07 -8.18
N ASP A 117 -13.63 14.88 -9.05
CA ASP A 117 -14.98 14.39 -8.69
C ASP A 117 -15.03 12.88 -8.33
N LYS A 118 -13.88 12.23 -8.24
CA LYS A 118 -13.78 10.81 -7.89
C LYS A 118 -13.59 10.62 -6.39
N GLN A 119 -14.29 9.65 -5.84
CA GLN A 119 -14.06 9.22 -4.46
C GLN A 119 -12.71 8.49 -4.35
N PHE A 120 -11.69 9.20 -3.87
CA PHE A 120 -10.40 8.58 -3.58
C PHE A 120 -10.45 7.79 -2.29
N SER A 121 -9.86 6.59 -2.33
CA SER A 121 -9.67 5.71 -1.19
C SER A 121 -8.33 4.99 -1.28
N CYS A 122 -7.92 4.32 -0.20
CA CYS A 122 -6.71 3.48 -0.24
C CYS A 122 -6.79 2.39 -1.31
N HIS A 123 -7.98 1.87 -1.61
CA HIS A 123 -8.17 0.87 -2.66
C HIS A 123 -7.90 1.42 -4.06
N CYS A 124 -8.22 2.70 -4.31
CA CYS A 124 -7.91 3.32 -5.61
C CYS A 124 -6.41 3.30 -5.90
N MET A 125 -5.55 3.51 -4.89
CA MET A 125 -4.09 3.48 -5.07
C MET A 125 -3.62 2.09 -5.51
N ARG A 126 -4.15 1.04 -4.91
CA ARG A 126 -3.85 -0.35 -5.29
C ARG A 126 -4.38 -0.70 -6.67
N HIS A 127 -5.61 -0.29 -7.01
CA HIS A 127 -6.16 -0.48 -8.35
C HIS A 127 -5.30 0.23 -9.42
N SER A 128 -4.90 1.47 -9.15
CA SER A 128 -4.01 2.23 -10.05
C SER A 128 -2.65 1.55 -10.22
N HIS A 129 -2.08 0.98 -9.15
CA HIS A 129 -0.84 0.18 -9.23
C HIS A 129 -0.99 -1.02 -10.17
N ILE A 130 -2.09 -1.79 -10.02
CA ILE A 130 -2.36 -2.96 -10.85
C ILE A 130 -2.58 -2.54 -12.31
N SER A 131 -3.33 -1.45 -12.56
CA SER A 131 -3.56 -0.92 -13.90
C SER A 131 -2.26 -0.49 -14.57
N LEU A 132 -1.39 0.21 -13.84
CA LEU A 132 -0.07 0.61 -14.35
C LEU A 132 0.79 -0.60 -14.72
N LEU A 133 0.82 -1.63 -13.87
CA LEU A 133 1.58 -2.86 -14.18
C LEU A 133 0.99 -3.61 -15.39
N ALA A 134 -0.34 -3.57 -15.56
CA ALA A 134 -0.99 -4.13 -16.74
C ALA A 134 -0.62 -3.33 -18.01
N GLU A 135 -0.60 -1.98 -17.93
CA GLU A 135 -0.15 -1.10 -19.01
C GLU A 135 1.33 -1.32 -19.40
N LEU A 136 2.15 -1.72 -18.42
CA LEU A 136 3.55 -2.10 -18.64
C LEU A 136 3.72 -3.57 -19.07
N GLU A 137 2.64 -4.26 -19.43
CA GLU A 137 2.62 -5.65 -19.90
C GLU A 137 3.22 -6.67 -18.91
N VAL A 138 3.26 -6.33 -17.62
CA VAL A 138 3.68 -7.27 -16.58
C VAL A 138 2.68 -8.43 -16.52
N SER A 139 3.15 -9.66 -16.52
CA SER A 139 2.27 -10.83 -16.52
C SER A 139 1.31 -10.79 -15.33
N GLN A 140 0.05 -11.14 -15.57
CA GLN A 140 -0.99 -11.17 -14.54
C GLN A 140 -0.59 -11.99 -13.30
N LYS A 141 0.09 -13.13 -13.50
CA LYS A 141 0.59 -13.98 -12.41
C LYS A 141 1.57 -13.23 -11.52
N ALA A 142 2.50 -12.48 -12.10
CA ALA A 142 3.47 -11.68 -11.35
C ALA A 142 2.78 -10.55 -10.57
N VAL A 143 1.79 -9.88 -11.17
CA VAL A 143 0.99 -8.86 -10.48
C VAL A 143 0.22 -9.45 -9.31
N MET A 144 -0.45 -10.59 -9.50
CA MET A 144 -1.17 -11.29 -8.43
C MET A 144 -0.26 -11.65 -7.26
N GLN A 145 0.92 -12.18 -7.54
CA GLN A 145 1.93 -12.49 -6.51
C GLN A 145 2.37 -11.24 -5.76
N ARG A 146 2.69 -10.15 -6.48
CA ARG A 146 3.12 -8.88 -5.90
C ARG A 146 2.07 -8.27 -4.97
N VAL A 147 0.82 -8.26 -5.39
CA VAL A 147 -0.26 -7.66 -4.60
C VAL A 147 -0.91 -8.63 -3.60
N GLY A 148 -0.64 -9.94 -3.67
CA GLY A 148 -1.23 -10.94 -2.77
C GLY A 148 -2.72 -11.19 -3.05
N HIS A 149 -3.09 -11.35 -4.32
CA HIS A 149 -4.43 -11.78 -4.71
C HIS A 149 -4.48 -13.31 -4.78
N SER A 150 -5.34 -13.92 -3.95
CA SER A 150 -5.62 -15.36 -3.99
C SER A 150 -6.54 -15.75 -5.15
N SER A 151 -7.36 -14.80 -5.64
CA SER A 151 -8.27 -14.98 -6.78
C SER A 151 -7.87 -14.06 -7.93
N SER A 152 -7.90 -14.59 -9.14
CA SER A 152 -7.61 -13.81 -10.37
C SER A 152 -8.71 -12.82 -10.74
N ARG A 153 -9.92 -12.93 -10.17
CA ARG A 153 -11.11 -12.18 -10.60
C ARG A 153 -10.85 -10.67 -10.71
N ILE A 154 -10.40 -10.03 -9.62
CA ILE A 154 -10.18 -8.57 -9.60
C ILE A 154 -9.05 -8.16 -10.55
N THR A 155 -7.97 -8.97 -10.59
CA THR A 155 -6.86 -8.70 -11.51
C THR A 155 -7.30 -8.87 -12.96
N ASN A 156 -8.08 -9.90 -13.27
CA ASN A 156 -8.65 -10.13 -14.61
C ASN A 156 -9.53 -8.96 -15.07
N GLU A 157 -10.43 -8.50 -14.21
CA GLU A 157 -11.31 -7.37 -14.53
C GLU A 157 -10.48 -6.12 -14.92
N ILE A 158 -9.40 -5.82 -14.21
CA ILE A 158 -8.52 -4.70 -14.52
C ILE A 158 -7.79 -4.92 -15.86
N TYR A 159 -7.25 -6.12 -16.11
CA TYR A 159 -6.55 -6.42 -17.34
C TYR A 159 -7.47 -6.36 -18.56
N ILE A 160 -8.70 -6.87 -18.46
CA ILE A 160 -9.71 -6.80 -19.52
C ILE A 160 -10.02 -5.35 -19.90
N HIS A 161 -10.04 -4.42 -18.93
CA HIS A 161 -10.31 -3.02 -19.21
C HIS A 161 -9.11 -2.24 -19.75
N VAL A 162 -7.87 -2.65 -19.40
CA VAL A 162 -6.65 -1.96 -19.80
C VAL A 162 -6.19 -2.40 -21.20
N THR A 163 -6.19 -3.69 -21.48
CA THR A 163 -5.67 -4.27 -22.73
C THR A 163 -6.31 -3.70 -24.02
N PRO A 164 -7.64 -3.50 -24.14
CA PRO A 164 -8.24 -2.92 -25.33
C PRO A 164 -7.79 -1.48 -25.60
N LYS A 165 -7.58 -0.69 -24.55
CA LYS A 165 -7.08 0.70 -24.66
C LYS A 165 -5.64 0.74 -25.15
N MET A 166 -4.82 -0.23 -24.77
CA MET A 166 -3.44 -0.36 -25.23
C MET A 166 -3.39 -0.72 -26.73
N ASN A 167 -4.20 -1.72 -27.15
CA ASN A 167 -4.26 -2.11 -28.54
C ASN A 167 -4.69 -0.95 -29.46
N GLN A 168 -5.60 -0.09 -28.99
CA GLN A 168 -6.05 1.07 -29.75
C GLN A 168 -4.95 2.14 -29.86
N LYS A 169 -4.18 2.39 -28.79
CA LYS A 169 -3.01 3.30 -28.82
C LYS A 169 -1.87 2.79 -29.71
N SER A 170 -1.68 1.48 -29.82
CA SER A 170 -0.63 0.88 -30.65
C SER A 170 -0.96 0.95 -32.16
N LEU A 171 -2.22 1.17 -32.52
CA LEU A 171 -2.67 1.33 -33.92
C LEU A 171 -2.64 2.79 -34.40
N GLU A 172 -2.51 3.75 -33.46
CA GLU A 172 -2.47 5.19 -33.75
C GLU A 172 -1.04 5.78 -33.82
N ASN A 173 -0.02 4.97 -33.53
CA ASN A 173 1.42 5.30 -33.65
C ASN A 173 2.06 4.54 -34.81
#